data_6c8e90f9fbfbc1d0f5ccdbed1946e2a2
#
_entry.id   6c8e90f9fbfbc1d0f5ccdbed1946e2a2
#
_cell.length_a   1.000
_cell.length_b   1.000
_cell.length_c   1.000
_cell.angle_alpha   90.00
_cell.angle_beta   90.00
_cell.angle_gamma   90.00
#
_symmetry.space_group_name_H-M   'P 1'
#
loop_
_entity.id
_entity.type
_entity.pdbx_description
1 polymer ?
#
loop_
_entity_poly.entity_id
_entity_poly.type
_entity_poly.pdbx_seq_one_letter_code
_entity_poly.pdbx_strand_id
1 'polypeptide(L)'
;PPFGGLLHYSELSDFFYVWMRLFLKDIYPETFGAAYTPKAMEAVSNRAREPEDPDGFYQQLLTACWSEAHRILKPGGILAFTFHHSEDAPWVSVLESLFDAGFYLEATYPIRSDETKGEGSKPGTFGSQQIEYDIVHVCRKRTEEPKEVSWGRMRREVLADVRQLQSMLENHARAGLPAADLQVIRRGKALEYFSRHYGKVYVDEG
;
A
#
# COMPACT_ATOMS: atom_id res chain seq x y z
N PRO A 1 0.67 -4.44 -1.17
CA PRO A 1 1.70 -5.16 -0.42
C PRO A 1 1.18 -5.52 0.98
N PRO A 2 1.47 -6.74 1.49
CA PRO A 2 1.06 -7.13 2.82
C PRO A 2 1.77 -6.30 3.89
N PHE A 3 1.08 -6.03 5.00
CA PHE A 3 1.65 -5.37 6.17
C PHE A 3 1.17 -6.06 7.44
N GLY A 4 2.11 -6.28 8.38
CA GLY A 4 1.83 -6.76 9.72
C GLY A 4 1.44 -8.23 9.84
N GLY A 5 1.39 -8.71 11.08
CA GLY A 5 1.31 -10.11 11.46
C GLY A 5 -0.05 -10.80 11.33
N LEU A 6 -0.98 -10.28 10.53
CA LEU A 6 -2.29 -10.92 10.36
C LEU A 6 -2.21 -12.18 9.50
N LEU A 7 -1.31 -12.23 8.54
CA LEU A 7 -1.15 -13.34 7.63
C LEU A 7 0.34 -13.62 7.37
N HIS A 8 0.79 -14.82 7.73
CA HIS A 8 2.14 -15.28 7.45
C HIS A 8 2.15 -16.04 6.13
N TYR A 9 2.33 -15.31 5.02
CA TYR A 9 2.24 -15.87 3.66
C TYR A 9 3.26 -16.98 3.41
N SER A 10 4.47 -16.86 3.94
CA SER A 10 5.52 -17.87 3.78
C SER A 10 5.19 -19.17 4.49
N GLU A 11 4.54 -19.13 5.65
CA GLU A 11 4.04 -20.34 6.33
C GLU A 11 2.88 -20.98 5.56
N LEU A 12 1.96 -20.16 5.04
CA LEU A 12 0.87 -20.68 4.20
C LEU A 12 1.40 -21.28 2.90
N SER A 13 2.46 -20.71 2.33
CA SER A 13 3.08 -21.23 1.11
C SER A 13 3.73 -22.60 1.32
N ASP A 14 4.15 -22.95 2.52
CA ASP A 14 4.69 -24.27 2.85
C ASP A 14 3.71 -25.40 2.52
N PHE A 15 2.40 -25.14 2.67
CA PHE A 15 1.37 -26.10 2.31
C PHE A 15 1.45 -26.49 0.82
N PHE A 16 1.65 -25.52 -0.06
CA PHE A 16 1.80 -25.78 -1.50
C PHE A 16 3.21 -26.28 -1.84
N TYR A 17 4.22 -25.72 -1.19
CA TYR A 17 5.61 -26.04 -1.42
C TYR A 17 5.92 -27.52 -1.19
N VAL A 18 5.39 -28.14 -0.12
CA VAL A 18 5.59 -29.56 0.18
C VAL A 18 5.20 -30.45 -0.98
N TRP A 19 4.08 -30.16 -1.63
CA TRP A 19 3.60 -30.92 -2.79
C TRP A 19 4.45 -30.65 -4.02
N MET A 20 4.75 -29.41 -4.33
CA MET A 20 5.59 -29.04 -5.47
C MET A 20 6.98 -29.64 -5.35
N ARG A 21 7.55 -29.64 -4.16
CA ARG A 21 8.86 -30.20 -3.87
C ARG A 21 8.96 -31.69 -4.24
N LEU A 22 7.90 -32.48 -4.04
CA LEU A 22 7.91 -33.90 -4.41
C LEU A 22 8.18 -34.12 -5.89
N PHE A 23 7.76 -33.19 -6.75
CA PHE A 23 7.89 -33.33 -8.21
C PHE A 23 9.06 -32.53 -8.77
N LEU A 24 9.49 -31.48 -8.10
CA LEU A 24 10.41 -30.49 -8.67
C LEU A 24 11.82 -30.50 -8.06
N LYS A 25 12.05 -31.16 -6.92
CA LYS A 25 13.32 -31.11 -6.21
C LYS A 25 14.49 -31.68 -7.03
N ASP A 26 14.25 -32.65 -7.90
CA ASP A 26 15.29 -33.26 -8.72
C ASP A 26 15.53 -32.47 -10.01
N ILE A 27 14.59 -31.62 -10.41
CA ILE A 27 14.67 -30.74 -11.59
C ILE A 27 15.26 -29.38 -11.22
N TYR A 28 14.87 -28.84 -10.07
CA TYR A 28 15.28 -27.53 -9.55
C TYR A 28 15.77 -27.63 -8.10
N PRO A 29 16.91 -28.30 -7.84
CA PRO A 29 17.39 -28.60 -6.50
C PRO A 29 17.72 -27.34 -5.68
N GLU A 30 18.20 -26.26 -6.30
CA GLU A 30 18.48 -24.98 -5.65
C GLU A 30 17.24 -24.28 -5.14
N THR A 31 16.07 -24.53 -5.76
CA THR A 31 14.80 -23.92 -5.36
C THR A 31 14.00 -24.83 -4.42
N PHE A 32 13.97 -26.14 -4.70
CA PHE A 32 13.13 -27.10 -3.99
C PHE A 32 13.91 -28.10 -3.13
N GLY A 33 15.22 -27.89 -2.94
CA GLY A 33 16.06 -28.73 -2.08
C GLY A 33 15.77 -28.61 -0.60
N ALA A 34 15.46 -27.40 -0.12
CA ALA A 34 15.13 -27.14 1.27
C ALA A 34 13.83 -27.84 1.72
N ALA A 35 13.68 -28.07 3.02
CA ALA A 35 12.47 -28.70 3.57
C ALA A 35 11.23 -27.77 3.52
N TYR A 36 11.45 -26.46 3.63
CA TYR A 36 10.43 -25.42 3.67
C TYR A 36 10.81 -24.23 2.78
N THR A 37 9.83 -23.37 2.49
CA THR A 37 10.07 -22.12 1.78
C THR A 37 11.02 -21.19 2.57
N PRO A 38 11.87 -20.41 1.88
CA PRO A 38 12.69 -19.41 2.55
C PRO A 38 11.81 -18.29 3.13
N LYS A 39 12.01 -17.98 4.42
CA LYS A 39 11.17 -17.00 5.15
C LYS A 39 11.90 -15.70 5.47
N ALA A 40 13.24 -15.72 5.43
CA ALA A 40 14.06 -14.61 5.86
C ALA A 40 13.88 -13.32 5.04
N MET A 41 13.48 -13.46 3.76
CA MET A 41 13.29 -12.34 2.83
C MET A 41 11.82 -12.04 2.56
N GLU A 42 10.92 -12.53 3.39
CA GLU A 42 9.51 -12.15 3.27
C GLU A 42 9.31 -10.71 3.71
N ALA A 43 8.79 -9.87 2.80
CA ALA A 43 8.49 -8.47 3.08
C ALA A 43 7.19 -8.36 3.92
N VAL A 44 7.31 -8.60 5.20
CA VAL A 44 6.23 -8.48 6.19
C VAL A 44 6.81 -7.97 7.51
N SER A 45 6.10 -7.06 8.19
CA SER A 45 6.46 -6.65 9.54
C SER A 45 6.11 -7.76 10.52
N ASN A 46 7.13 -8.41 11.10
CA ASN A 46 6.94 -9.55 12.00
C ASN A 46 7.98 -9.54 13.13
N ARG A 47 7.53 -9.21 14.35
CA ARG A 47 8.38 -9.18 15.55
C ARG A 47 8.98 -10.52 15.94
N ALA A 48 8.39 -11.63 15.54
CA ALA A 48 8.96 -12.95 15.83
C ALA A 48 10.22 -13.24 14.98
N ARG A 49 10.37 -12.58 13.84
CA ARG A 49 11.52 -12.71 12.93
C ARG A 49 12.52 -11.58 13.10
N GLU A 50 12.02 -10.36 13.27
CA GLU A 50 12.81 -9.15 13.47
C GLU A 50 12.32 -8.43 14.74
N PRO A 51 12.87 -8.80 15.92
CA PRO A 51 12.38 -8.29 17.20
C PRO A 51 12.68 -6.81 17.44
N GLU A 52 13.79 -6.30 16.90
CA GLU A 52 14.28 -4.94 17.18
C GLU A 52 13.53 -3.89 16.36
N ASP A 53 13.42 -4.08 15.04
CA ASP A 53 12.78 -3.12 14.13
C ASP A 53 12.05 -3.81 12.98
N PRO A 54 10.91 -4.46 13.23
CA PRO A 54 10.16 -5.19 12.19
C PRO A 54 9.61 -4.28 11.10
N ASP A 55 9.25 -3.04 11.42
CA ASP A 55 8.67 -2.10 10.47
C ASP A 55 9.76 -1.50 9.57
N GLY A 56 10.94 -1.17 10.13
CA GLY A 56 12.09 -0.73 9.34
C GLY A 56 12.62 -1.83 8.42
N PHE A 57 12.68 -3.07 8.87
CA PHE A 57 13.02 -4.22 8.03
C PHE A 57 12.05 -4.39 6.86
N TYR A 58 10.74 -4.32 7.13
CA TYR A 58 9.71 -4.36 6.11
C TYR A 58 9.89 -3.22 5.09
N GLN A 59 10.09 -1.98 5.57
CA GLN A 59 10.30 -0.82 4.71
C GLN A 59 11.53 -0.95 3.83
N GLN A 60 12.66 -1.48 4.35
CA GLN A 60 13.88 -1.73 3.58
C GLN A 60 13.65 -2.75 2.46
N LEU A 61 12.99 -3.86 2.75
CA LEU A 61 12.66 -4.87 1.74
C LEU A 61 11.71 -4.33 0.66
N LEU A 62 10.70 -3.55 1.06
CA LEU A 62 9.82 -2.89 0.09
C LEU A 62 10.58 -1.89 -0.78
N THR A 63 11.46 -1.08 -0.21
CA THR A 63 12.29 -0.14 -0.96
C THR A 63 13.14 -0.88 -2.00
N ALA A 64 13.72 -2.02 -1.64
CA ALA A 64 14.47 -2.85 -2.58
C ALA A 64 13.58 -3.39 -3.71
N CYS A 65 12.38 -3.88 -3.39
CA CYS A 65 11.41 -4.34 -4.38
C CYS A 65 10.97 -3.21 -5.32
N TRP A 66 10.64 -2.04 -4.79
CA TRP A 66 10.27 -0.88 -5.59
C TRP A 66 11.42 -0.37 -6.45
N SER A 67 12.65 -0.37 -5.94
CA SER A 67 13.85 0.02 -6.69
C SER A 67 14.08 -0.90 -7.88
N GLU A 68 13.88 -2.20 -7.72
CA GLU A 68 13.96 -3.15 -8.84
C GLU A 68 12.80 -2.96 -9.84
N ALA A 69 11.59 -2.74 -9.34
CA ALA A 69 10.45 -2.38 -10.20
C ALA A 69 10.73 -1.08 -10.97
N HIS A 70 11.31 -0.07 -10.30
CA HIS A 70 11.74 1.16 -10.96
C HIS A 70 12.80 0.89 -12.03
N ARG A 71 13.78 0.06 -11.76
CA ARG A 71 14.84 -0.28 -12.74
C ARG A 71 14.26 -0.89 -14.02
N ILE A 72 13.38 -1.87 -13.91
CA ILE A 72 12.83 -2.63 -15.06
C ILE A 72 11.68 -1.94 -15.78
N LEU A 73 10.95 -1.05 -15.12
CA LEU A 73 9.80 -0.35 -15.71
C LEU A 73 10.30 0.58 -16.83
N LYS A 74 9.65 0.52 -18.00
CA LYS A 74 9.97 1.40 -19.15
C LYS A 74 9.69 2.87 -18.80
N PRO A 75 10.39 3.83 -19.46
CA PRO A 75 9.99 5.23 -19.42
C PRO A 75 8.51 5.40 -19.79
N GLY A 76 7.76 6.19 -19.01
CA GLY A 76 6.30 6.35 -19.18
C GLY A 76 5.47 5.14 -18.76
N GLY A 77 6.09 4.06 -18.26
CA GLY A 77 5.40 2.91 -17.72
C GLY A 77 4.60 3.24 -16.44
N ILE A 78 3.67 2.38 -16.11
CA ILE A 78 2.80 2.49 -14.92
C ILE A 78 3.12 1.35 -13.97
N LEU A 79 3.29 1.66 -12.69
CA LEU A 79 3.21 0.74 -11.58
C LEU A 79 1.86 0.95 -10.89
N ALA A 80 1.10 -0.11 -10.71
CA ALA A 80 -0.16 -0.03 -9.97
C ALA A 80 -0.22 -1.12 -8.89
N PHE A 81 -0.72 -0.77 -7.72
CA PHE A 81 -0.97 -1.72 -6.64
C PHE A 81 -2.16 -1.28 -5.79
N THR A 82 -2.75 -2.22 -5.06
CA THR A 82 -3.79 -1.94 -4.07
C THR A 82 -3.18 -1.91 -2.67
N PHE A 83 -3.60 -0.97 -1.87
CA PHE A 83 -3.28 -0.93 -0.46
C PHE A 83 -4.33 -0.14 0.31
N HIS A 84 -4.73 -0.64 1.44
CA HIS A 84 -5.45 0.10 2.47
C HIS A 84 -5.06 -0.40 3.86
N HIS A 85 -5.14 0.45 4.84
CA HIS A 85 -5.00 0.11 6.24
C HIS A 85 -5.74 1.13 7.10
N SER A 86 -6.25 0.70 8.26
CA SER A 86 -6.97 1.59 9.19
C SER A 86 -6.03 2.54 9.94
N GLU A 87 -4.79 2.12 10.18
CA GLU A 87 -3.77 2.88 10.89
C GLU A 87 -2.86 3.66 9.92
N ASP A 88 -2.19 4.70 10.41
CA ASP A 88 -1.33 5.56 9.60
C ASP A 88 0.08 4.99 9.39
N ALA A 89 0.65 4.29 10.39
CA ALA A 89 2.01 3.78 10.32
C ALA A 89 2.27 2.86 9.11
N PRO A 90 1.40 1.89 8.76
CA PRO A 90 1.52 1.10 7.53
C PRO A 90 1.53 1.94 6.24
N TRP A 91 0.73 3.02 6.20
CA TRP A 91 0.74 3.93 5.05
C TRP A 91 2.07 4.63 4.89
N VAL A 92 2.66 5.09 5.99
CA VAL A 92 3.98 5.73 5.99
C VAL A 92 5.02 4.77 5.45
N SER A 93 5.12 3.55 6.02
CA SER A 93 6.12 2.56 5.61
C SER A 93 6.04 2.19 4.13
N VAL A 94 4.82 1.95 3.61
CA VAL A 94 4.62 1.57 2.19
C VAL A 94 4.93 2.75 1.26
N LEU A 95 4.47 3.94 1.58
CA LEU A 95 4.58 5.07 0.67
C LEU A 95 5.95 5.74 0.71
N GLU A 96 6.59 5.84 1.87
CA GLU A 96 7.98 6.32 1.93
C GLU A 96 8.90 5.39 1.16
N SER A 97 8.78 4.06 1.34
CA SER A 97 9.57 3.09 0.57
C SER A 97 9.40 3.25 -0.95
N LEU A 98 8.19 3.58 -1.40
CA LEU A 98 7.87 3.82 -2.80
C LEU A 98 8.49 5.13 -3.32
N PHE A 99 8.40 6.21 -2.52
CA PHE A 99 8.91 7.53 -2.90
C PHE A 99 10.44 7.58 -2.88
N ASP A 100 11.07 6.89 -1.93
CA ASP A 100 12.52 6.71 -1.84
C ASP A 100 13.07 5.92 -3.03
N ALA A 101 12.29 4.97 -3.55
CA ALA A 101 12.61 4.25 -4.78
C ALA A 101 12.41 5.08 -6.08
N GLY A 102 12.03 6.35 -5.98
CA GLY A 102 11.92 7.26 -7.11
C GLY A 102 10.58 7.26 -7.84
N PHE A 103 9.52 6.77 -7.21
CA PHE A 103 8.16 6.89 -7.72
C PHE A 103 7.42 8.09 -7.15
N TYR A 104 6.31 8.45 -7.79
CA TYR A 104 5.28 9.33 -7.25
C TYR A 104 3.90 8.78 -7.59
N LEU A 105 2.89 9.17 -6.83
CA LEU A 105 1.50 8.82 -7.11
C LEU A 105 0.93 9.78 -8.17
N GLU A 106 0.57 9.23 -9.32
CA GLU A 106 -0.11 9.98 -10.38
C GLU A 106 -1.59 10.15 -10.06
N ALA A 107 -2.22 9.05 -9.62
CA ALA A 107 -3.63 9.01 -9.27
C ALA A 107 -3.92 7.93 -8.24
N THR A 108 -5.00 8.11 -7.50
CA THR A 108 -5.56 7.11 -6.60
C THR A 108 -7.05 6.89 -6.96
N TYR A 109 -7.45 5.63 -7.06
CA TYR A 109 -8.82 5.27 -7.39
C TYR A 109 -9.42 4.42 -6.27
N PRO A 110 -10.45 4.91 -5.57
CA PRO A 110 -11.20 4.07 -4.65
C PRO A 110 -12.00 3.04 -5.46
N ILE A 111 -11.84 1.77 -5.11
CA ILE A 111 -12.60 0.66 -5.67
C ILE A 111 -13.34 -0.05 -4.54
N ARG A 112 -14.49 -0.61 -4.85
CA ARG A 112 -15.22 -1.39 -3.86
C ARG A 112 -14.42 -2.62 -3.47
N SER A 113 -14.21 -2.82 -2.17
CA SER A 113 -13.52 -4.00 -1.66
C SER A 113 -14.36 -5.26 -1.91
N ASP A 114 -13.70 -6.34 -2.33
CA ASP A 114 -14.31 -7.66 -2.47
C ASP A 114 -14.45 -8.39 -1.13
N GLU A 115 -14.06 -7.80 -0.01
CA GLU A 115 -14.37 -8.33 1.31
C GLU A 115 -15.88 -8.40 1.50
N THR A 116 -16.44 -9.47 0.95
CA THR A 116 -17.81 -9.89 1.24
C THR A 116 -17.95 -9.99 2.76
N LYS A 117 -18.99 -9.36 3.29
CA LYS A 117 -19.46 -9.58 4.65
C LYS A 117 -19.52 -11.08 4.87
N GLY A 118 -18.49 -11.65 5.54
CA GLY A 118 -18.59 -13.03 5.97
C GLY A 118 -19.87 -13.17 6.77
N GLU A 119 -20.78 -14.03 6.33
CA GLU A 119 -21.95 -14.44 7.10
C GLU A 119 -21.45 -14.93 8.45
N GLY A 120 -21.45 -14.09 9.47
CA GLY A 120 -21.02 -14.45 10.82
C GLY A 120 -20.36 -13.33 11.63
N SER A 121 -20.11 -12.16 11.09
CA SER A 121 -19.64 -11.04 11.90
C SER A 121 -20.80 -10.55 12.80
N LYS A 122 -20.80 -11.03 14.05
CA LYS A 122 -21.76 -10.59 15.06
C LYS A 122 -21.71 -9.07 15.21
N PRO A 123 -22.84 -8.35 15.21
CA PRO A 123 -22.89 -6.94 15.58
C PRO A 123 -22.37 -6.82 17.01
N GLY A 124 -21.24 -6.14 17.20
CA GLY A 124 -20.72 -5.88 18.55
C GLY A 124 -19.24 -6.23 18.79
N THR A 125 -18.47 -6.69 17.81
CA THR A 125 -17.03 -6.83 17.97
C THR A 125 -16.39 -5.45 17.82
N PHE A 126 -15.87 -4.92 18.91
CA PHE A 126 -15.17 -3.64 19.01
C PHE A 126 -14.07 -3.55 17.92
N GLY A 127 -14.16 -2.52 17.07
CA GLY A 127 -13.01 -1.98 16.34
C GLY A 127 -12.95 -2.13 14.84
N SER A 128 -13.77 -2.92 14.16
CA SER A 128 -13.75 -2.97 12.69
C SER A 128 -14.79 -2.01 12.09
N GLN A 129 -14.41 -0.76 11.89
CA GLN A 129 -15.06 0.02 10.82
C GLN A 129 -14.71 -0.70 9.51
N GLN A 130 -15.68 -1.43 8.94
CA GLN A 130 -15.51 -2.07 7.65
C GLN A 130 -15.23 -0.99 6.61
N ILE A 131 -14.00 -1.00 6.10
CA ILE A 131 -13.63 -0.18 4.94
C ILE A 131 -14.27 -0.88 3.74
N GLU A 132 -15.23 -0.21 3.09
CA GLU A 132 -15.90 -0.76 1.90
C GLU A 132 -15.10 -0.54 0.62
N TYR A 133 -14.03 0.26 0.68
CA TYR A 133 -13.22 0.60 -0.49
C TYR A 133 -11.74 0.33 -0.27
N ASP A 134 -11.12 -0.32 -1.24
CA ASP A 134 -9.69 -0.35 -1.44
C ASP A 134 -9.24 0.85 -2.27
N ILE A 135 -7.96 1.19 -2.21
CA ILE A 135 -7.39 2.21 -3.08
C ILE A 135 -6.41 1.56 -4.05
N VAL A 136 -6.68 1.74 -5.34
CA VAL A 136 -5.68 1.48 -6.38
C VAL A 136 -4.77 2.69 -6.47
N HIS A 137 -3.48 2.48 -6.20
CA HIS A 137 -2.42 3.48 -6.32
C HIS A 137 -1.79 3.33 -7.70
N VAL A 138 -1.87 4.38 -8.51
CA VAL A 138 -1.22 4.44 -9.82
C VAL A 138 0.01 5.33 -9.71
N CYS A 139 1.16 4.75 -10.01
CA CYS A 139 2.45 5.37 -9.79
C CYS A 139 3.23 5.50 -11.10
N ARG A 140 4.07 6.53 -11.18
CA ARG A 140 5.03 6.73 -12.25
C ARG A 140 6.41 6.99 -11.72
N LYS A 141 7.43 6.74 -12.55
CA LYS A 141 8.79 7.14 -12.27
C LYS A 141 8.88 8.65 -12.18
N ARG A 142 9.55 9.14 -11.15
CA ARG A 142 9.90 10.55 -11.03
C ARG A 142 11.04 10.85 -12.00
N THR A 143 10.81 11.79 -12.90
CA THR A 143 11.79 12.22 -13.91
C THR A 143 12.29 13.65 -13.66
N GLU A 144 11.59 14.40 -12.81
CA GLU A 144 11.91 15.77 -12.47
C GLU A 144 12.02 15.95 -10.96
N GLU A 145 12.82 16.91 -10.53
CA GLU A 145 12.90 17.30 -9.12
C GLU A 145 11.56 17.85 -8.64
N PRO A 146 11.12 17.47 -7.41
CA PRO A 146 9.90 17.98 -6.82
C PRO A 146 9.96 19.50 -6.65
N LYS A 147 8.88 20.19 -7.01
CA LYS A 147 8.75 21.64 -6.78
C LYS A 147 8.35 21.92 -5.33
N GLU A 148 8.89 22.99 -4.79
CA GLU A 148 8.50 23.47 -3.46
C GLU A 148 7.04 23.92 -3.43
N VAL A 149 6.35 23.58 -2.35
CA VAL A 149 4.96 23.98 -2.12
C VAL A 149 4.73 24.23 -0.63
N SER A 150 3.97 25.27 -0.29
CA SER A 150 3.55 25.46 1.09
C SER A 150 2.43 24.48 1.46
N TRP A 151 2.46 24.01 2.70
CA TRP A 151 1.41 23.14 3.25
C TRP A 151 0.01 23.75 3.09
N GLY A 152 -0.12 25.05 3.34
CA GLY A 152 -1.38 25.76 3.24
C GLY A 152 -1.95 25.75 1.81
N ARG A 153 -1.11 25.91 0.78
CA ARG A 153 -1.51 25.83 -0.61
C ARG A 153 -1.89 24.39 -0.98
N MET A 154 -1.02 23.41 -0.69
CA MET A 154 -1.26 22.01 -0.99
C MET A 154 -2.58 21.53 -0.35
N ARG A 155 -2.83 21.90 0.93
CA ARG A 155 -4.06 21.54 1.63
C ARG A 155 -5.31 22.09 0.92
N ARG A 156 -5.28 23.32 0.42
CA ARG A 156 -6.43 23.91 -0.31
C ARG A 156 -6.71 23.14 -1.60
N GLU A 157 -5.69 22.81 -2.36
CA GLU A 157 -5.81 22.05 -3.61
C GLU A 157 -6.38 20.63 -3.34
N VAL A 158 -5.83 19.92 -2.36
CA VAL A 158 -6.35 18.62 -1.92
C VAL A 158 -7.84 18.68 -1.53
N LEU A 159 -8.23 19.67 -0.73
CA LEU A 159 -9.62 19.81 -0.30
C LEU A 159 -10.58 20.16 -1.45
N ALA A 160 -10.12 20.87 -2.46
CA ALA A 160 -10.91 21.15 -3.66
C ALA A 160 -11.17 19.87 -4.46
N ASP A 161 -10.12 19.08 -4.73
CA ASP A 161 -10.24 17.81 -5.45
C ASP A 161 -11.09 16.77 -4.67
N VAL A 162 -10.91 16.70 -3.36
CA VAL A 162 -11.71 15.80 -2.52
C VAL A 162 -13.20 16.14 -2.62
N ARG A 163 -13.57 17.42 -2.58
CA ARG A 163 -14.97 17.85 -2.71
C ARG A 163 -15.56 17.48 -4.07
N GLN A 164 -14.79 17.67 -5.12
CA GLN A 164 -15.20 17.31 -6.47
C GLN A 164 -15.41 15.79 -6.59
N LEU A 165 -14.47 14.99 -6.13
CA LEU A 165 -14.56 13.54 -6.16
C LEU A 165 -15.72 13.02 -5.28
N GLN A 166 -15.90 13.59 -4.10
CA GLN A 166 -17.04 13.27 -3.21
C GLN A 166 -18.37 13.52 -3.92
N SER A 167 -18.55 14.69 -4.54
CA SER A 167 -19.77 15.01 -5.29
C SER A 167 -20.03 14.04 -6.43
N MET A 168 -19.00 13.62 -7.15
CA MET A 168 -19.12 12.63 -8.22
C MET A 168 -19.56 11.27 -7.69
N LEU A 169 -18.98 10.81 -6.58
CA LEU A 169 -19.29 9.51 -5.99
C LEU A 169 -20.67 9.49 -5.33
N GLU A 170 -21.08 10.55 -4.66
CA GLU A 170 -22.42 10.69 -4.07
C GLU A 170 -23.54 10.61 -5.11
N ASN A 171 -23.30 11.13 -6.31
CA ASN A 171 -24.26 11.03 -7.42
C ASN A 171 -24.45 9.59 -7.92
N HIS A 172 -23.51 8.68 -7.63
CA HIS A 172 -23.55 7.28 -8.04
C HIS A 172 -23.86 6.33 -6.89
N ALA A 173 -23.80 6.79 -5.64
CA ALA A 173 -24.05 5.98 -4.44
C ALA A 173 -25.51 6.09 -4.02
N ARG A 174 -26.28 5.00 -4.13
CA ARG A 174 -27.71 4.96 -3.75
C ARG A 174 -27.98 5.27 -2.29
N ALA A 175 -27.03 5.05 -1.39
CA ALA A 175 -27.16 5.20 0.07
C ALA A 175 -26.25 6.29 0.66
N GLY A 176 -25.57 7.10 -0.18
CA GLY A 176 -24.52 8.02 0.26
C GLY A 176 -23.18 7.33 0.50
N LEU A 177 -22.14 8.11 0.80
CA LEU A 177 -20.82 7.59 1.12
C LEU A 177 -20.62 7.50 2.64
N PRO A 178 -20.26 6.33 3.19
CA PRO A 178 -19.88 6.20 4.59
C PRO A 178 -18.72 7.13 4.97
N ALA A 179 -18.71 7.60 6.23
CA ALA A 179 -17.67 8.51 6.71
C ALA A 179 -16.25 7.90 6.63
N ALA A 180 -16.13 6.59 6.83
CA ALA A 180 -14.88 5.86 6.69
C ALA A 180 -14.34 5.94 5.27
N ASP A 181 -15.20 5.76 4.26
CA ASP A 181 -14.80 5.80 2.85
C ASP A 181 -14.38 7.21 2.43
N LEU A 182 -15.04 8.24 2.95
CA LEU A 182 -14.61 9.63 2.74
C LEU A 182 -13.20 9.90 3.31
N GLN A 183 -12.86 9.29 4.45
CA GLN A 183 -11.50 9.41 5.00
C GLN A 183 -10.46 8.72 4.10
N VAL A 184 -10.78 7.54 3.58
CA VAL A 184 -9.91 6.80 2.64
C VAL A 184 -9.66 7.64 1.38
N ILE A 185 -10.70 8.23 0.80
CA ILE A 185 -10.62 9.12 -0.37
C ILE A 185 -9.76 10.36 -0.06
N ARG A 186 -9.99 11.01 1.08
CA ARG A 186 -9.20 12.18 1.50
C ARG A 186 -7.74 11.83 1.67
N ARG A 187 -7.44 10.70 2.29
CA ARG A 187 -6.08 10.20 2.48
C ARG A 187 -5.41 9.94 1.13
N GLY A 188 -6.07 9.22 0.22
CA GLY A 188 -5.55 8.96 -1.12
C GLY A 188 -5.18 10.25 -1.87
N LYS A 189 -6.08 11.23 -1.89
CA LYS A 189 -5.83 12.52 -2.52
C LYS A 189 -4.71 13.33 -1.86
N ALA A 190 -4.66 13.36 -0.54
CA ALA A 190 -3.57 14.02 0.17
C ALA A 190 -2.21 13.40 -0.20
N LEU A 191 -2.14 12.08 -0.31
CA LEU A 191 -0.93 11.35 -0.66
C LEU A 191 -0.50 11.57 -2.12
N GLU A 192 -1.44 11.68 -3.08
CA GLU A 192 -1.12 12.07 -4.46
C GLU A 192 -0.37 13.41 -4.50
N TYR A 193 -0.93 14.43 -3.87
CA TYR A 193 -0.32 15.77 -3.81
C TYR A 193 1.01 15.76 -3.07
N PHE A 194 1.06 15.14 -1.90
CA PHE A 194 2.29 15.03 -1.12
C PHE A 194 3.41 14.35 -1.90
N SER A 195 3.11 13.26 -2.61
CA SER A 195 4.09 12.50 -3.38
C SER A 195 4.74 13.32 -4.50
N ARG A 196 3.98 14.23 -5.12
CA ARG A 196 4.51 15.13 -6.17
C ARG A 196 5.51 16.14 -5.63
N HIS A 197 5.41 16.46 -4.34
CA HIS A 197 6.23 17.44 -3.63
C HIS A 197 7.09 16.78 -2.53
N TYR A 198 7.31 15.46 -2.60
CA TYR A 198 8.03 14.72 -1.57
C TYR A 198 9.39 15.35 -1.24
N GLY A 199 9.61 15.63 0.05
CA GLY A 199 10.80 16.34 0.56
C GLY A 199 10.84 17.85 0.29
N LYS A 200 9.81 18.45 -0.33
CA LYS A 200 9.75 19.88 -0.71
C LYS A 200 8.48 20.58 -0.20
N VAL A 201 7.77 19.98 0.76
CA VAL A 201 6.64 20.64 1.43
C VAL A 201 7.15 21.40 2.63
N TYR A 202 6.83 22.69 2.71
CA TYR A 202 7.18 23.55 3.84
C TYR A 202 5.95 24.14 4.52
N VAL A 203 6.09 24.48 5.79
CA VAL A 203 5.04 25.15 6.55
C VAL A 203 5.31 26.66 6.45
N ASP A 204 4.28 27.42 6.04
CA ASP A 204 4.37 28.89 6.07
C ASP A 204 4.56 29.30 7.54
N GLU A 205 5.65 30.01 7.84
CA GLU A 205 5.79 30.71 9.11
C GLU A 205 4.74 31.82 9.13
N GLY A 206 3.75 31.71 10.03
CA GLY A 206 2.63 32.64 10.17
C GLY A 206 3.05 34.00 10.76
#